data_dbb5495d8624709589c38d343fa2cc57
#
_entry.id   dbb5495d8624709589c38d343fa2cc57
#
_cell.length_a   1.000
_cell.length_b   1.000
_cell.length_c   1.000
_cell.angle_alpha   90.00
_cell.angle_beta   90.00
_cell.angle_gamma   90.00
#
_symmetry.space_group_name_H-M   'P 1'
#
loop_
_entity.id
_entity.type
_entity.pdbx_description
1 polymer ?
#
loop_
_entity_poly.entity_id
_entity_poly.type
_entity_poly.pdbx_seq_one_letter_code
_entity_poly.pdbx_strand_id
1 'polypeptide(L)'
;KLGFLAIEYSGHGKSSGKFTDGNISKWSKETRLLIKKIVKKNQIILVGSSMGSWIALNQFKNFKKQIRGFLGIGSAPEFLENLMWKKFSKNMKKEIIKNGIINLKHGEYEYPITHQLIKDGRKNKVLNRSILEKIKVTMVHGEKDKSVPKTYSKKILKIFKKNKKKLVIIKNGDHSLSTKNWLKRL
;
A
#
# COMPACT_ATOMS: atom_id res chain seq x y z
N LYS A 1 9.26 -11.68 -23.31
CA LYS A 1 8.81 -12.27 -22.03
C LYS A 1 8.81 -11.19 -20.95
N LEU A 2 7.75 -11.13 -20.13
CA LEU A 2 7.71 -10.29 -18.92
C LEU A 2 8.23 -11.12 -17.74
N GLY A 3 9.17 -10.55 -16.98
CA GLY A 3 9.56 -11.10 -15.68
C GLY A 3 8.55 -10.70 -14.61
N PHE A 4 8.42 -11.51 -13.56
CA PHE A 4 7.57 -11.23 -12.41
C PHE A 4 8.39 -11.33 -11.12
N LEU A 5 8.26 -10.34 -10.24
CA LEU A 5 8.86 -10.31 -8.92
C LEU A 5 7.78 -10.06 -7.88
N ALA A 6 7.42 -11.08 -7.12
CA ALA A 6 6.59 -10.94 -5.92
C ALA A 6 7.47 -10.68 -4.70
N ILE A 7 7.02 -9.80 -3.83
CA ILE A 7 7.77 -9.41 -2.62
C ILE A 7 6.89 -9.67 -1.40
N GLU A 8 7.39 -10.50 -0.51
CA GLU A 8 6.85 -10.73 0.81
C GLU A 8 7.75 -10.03 1.83
N TYR A 9 7.21 -9.06 2.54
CA TYR A 9 7.99 -8.22 3.46
C TYR A 9 8.40 -8.98 4.71
N SER A 10 9.50 -8.55 5.36
CA SER A 10 9.87 -9.08 6.67
C SER A 10 8.70 -9.01 7.66
N GLY A 11 8.51 -10.08 8.45
CA GLY A 11 7.41 -10.23 9.39
C GLY A 11 6.05 -10.54 8.76
N HIS A 12 5.99 -10.86 7.45
CA HIS A 12 4.79 -11.32 6.76
C HIS A 12 4.99 -12.72 6.19
N GLY A 13 3.92 -13.50 6.18
CA GLY A 13 3.87 -14.82 5.59
C GLY A 13 5.02 -15.73 6.05
N LYS A 14 5.85 -16.17 5.09
CA LYS A 14 7.02 -17.02 5.34
C LYS A 14 8.33 -16.24 5.50
N SER A 15 8.32 -14.93 5.34
CA SER A 15 9.52 -14.10 5.52
C SER A 15 9.92 -14.01 6.98
N SER A 16 11.22 -13.99 7.23
CA SER A 16 11.78 -13.87 8.58
C SER A 16 11.44 -12.52 9.26
N GLY A 17 11.65 -12.47 10.57
CA GLY A 17 11.40 -11.28 11.39
C GLY A 17 10.02 -11.25 12.01
N LYS A 18 9.78 -10.24 12.86
CA LYS A 18 8.47 -10.03 13.51
C LYS A 18 7.75 -8.88 12.84
N PHE A 19 6.43 -9.00 12.67
CA PHE A 19 5.59 -7.93 12.14
C PHE A 19 5.73 -6.62 12.94
N THR A 20 5.85 -6.75 14.27
CA THR A 20 6.00 -5.61 15.19
C THR A 20 7.28 -4.81 14.98
N ASP A 21 8.32 -5.39 14.35
CA ASP A 21 9.57 -4.71 13.99
C ASP A 21 9.48 -4.03 12.61
N GLY A 22 8.36 -4.23 11.93
CA GLY A 22 8.10 -3.71 10.60
C GLY A 22 7.51 -2.30 10.61
N ASN A 23 7.76 -1.58 9.53
CA ASN A 23 7.14 -0.28 9.26
C ASN A 23 7.25 0.07 7.78
N ILE A 24 6.58 1.14 7.36
CA ILE A 24 6.52 1.55 5.95
C ILE A 24 7.91 1.87 5.39
N SER A 25 8.79 2.49 6.17
CA SER A 25 10.17 2.80 5.77
C SER A 25 11.00 1.53 5.55
N LYS A 26 10.92 0.57 6.48
CA LYS A 26 11.63 -0.71 6.40
C LYS A 26 11.18 -1.50 5.18
N TRP A 27 9.89 -1.74 5.01
CA TRP A 27 9.35 -2.48 3.88
C TRP A 27 9.59 -1.79 2.54
N SER A 28 9.55 -0.44 2.50
CA SER A 28 9.94 0.32 1.30
C SER A 28 11.42 0.18 0.98
N LYS A 29 12.30 0.09 1.99
CA LYS A 29 13.75 -0.15 1.82
C LYS A 29 14.01 -1.57 1.29
N GLU A 30 13.36 -2.57 1.85
CA GLU A 30 13.46 -3.98 1.40
C GLU A 30 13.04 -4.10 -0.07
N THR A 31 11.89 -3.54 -0.43
CA THR A 31 11.42 -3.49 -1.81
C THR A 31 12.44 -2.83 -2.74
N ARG A 32 13.00 -1.68 -2.32
CA ARG A 32 14.01 -0.97 -3.10
C ARG A 32 15.26 -1.82 -3.33
N LEU A 33 15.75 -2.52 -2.31
CA LEU A 33 16.93 -3.37 -2.42
C LEU A 33 16.70 -4.55 -3.37
N LEU A 34 15.53 -5.20 -3.30
CA LEU A 34 15.16 -6.29 -4.20
C LEU A 34 15.04 -5.81 -5.65
N ILE A 35 14.38 -4.67 -5.89
CA ILE A 35 14.32 -4.08 -7.24
C ILE A 35 15.75 -3.81 -7.76
N LYS A 36 16.61 -3.18 -6.97
CA LYS A 36 17.99 -2.91 -7.39
C LYS A 36 18.76 -4.18 -7.72
N LYS A 37 18.66 -5.21 -6.87
CA LYS A 37 19.42 -6.46 -7.02
C LYS A 37 18.92 -7.32 -8.18
N ILE A 38 17.60 -7.46 -8.32
CA ILE A 38 16.99 -8.43 -9.23
C ILE A 38 16.64 -7.77 -10.56
N VAL A 39 15.94 -6.64 -10.53
CA VAL A 39 15.42 -5.96 -11.73
C VAL A 39 16.52 -5.12 -12.40
N LYS A 40 17.48 -4.64 -11.63
CA LYS A 40 18.62 -3.83 -12.10
C LYS A 40 18.13 -2.57 -12.84
N LYS A 41 18.45 -2.43 -14.14
CA LYS A 41 18.11 -1.26 -14.98
C LYS A 41 16.86 -1.49 -15.86
N ASN A 42 16.22 -2.65 -15.78
CA ASN A 42 15.05 -2.96 -16.61
C ASN A 42 13.85 -2.07 -16.25
N GLN A 43 12.96 -1.90 -17.22
CA GLN A 43 11.69 -1.21 -17.00
C GLN A 43 10.78 -2.02 -16.08
N ILE A 44 10.00 -1.32 -15.26
CA ILE A 44 9.10 -1.93 -14.28
C ILE A 44 7.69 -1.38 -14.36
N ILE A 45 6.74 -2.26 -14.16
CA ILE A 45 5.36 -1.92 -13.81
C ILE A 45 5.19 -2.28 -12.34
N LEU A 46 4.81 -1.32 -11.54
CA LEU A 46 4.54 -1.54 -10.13
C LEU A 46 3.09 -1.96 -9.94
N VAL A 47 2.89 -3.07 -9.26
CA VAL A 47 1.57 -3.55 -8.84
C VAL A 47 1.53 -3.57 -7.33
N GLY A 48 0.52 -2.97 -6.72
CA GLY A 48 0.38 -2.95 -5.27
C GLY A 48 -1.07 -3.08 -4.83
N SER A 49 -1.33 -3.96 -3.87
CA SER A 49 -2.63 -4.08 -3.22
C SER A 49 -2.57 -3.46 -1.83
N SER A 50 -3.62 -2.75 -1.42
CA SER A 50 -3.77 -2.15 -0.09
C SER A 50 -2.51 -1.39 0.35
N MET A 51 -1.86 -1.80 1.46
CA MET A 51 -0.57 -1.29 1.95
C MET A 51 0.54 -1.43 0.90
N GLY A 52 0.54 -2.50 0.11
CA GLY A 52 1.52 -2.71 -0.96
C GLY A 52 1.52 -1.59 -1.99
N SER A 53 0.38 -0.96 -2.25
CA SER A 53 0.31 0.25 -3.09
C SER A 53 1.06 1.44 -2.48
N TRP A 54 1.02 1.60 -1.16
CA TRP A 54 1.76 2.65 -0.48
C TRP A 54 3.27 2.45 -0.62
N ILE A 55 3.72 1.22 -0.41
CA ILE A 55 5.13 0.84 -0.57
C ILE A 55 5.57 1.01 -2.03
N ALA A 56 4.74 0.62 -3.00
CA ALA A 56 4.98 0.83 -4.42
C ALA A 56 5.08 2.33 -4.78
N LEU A 57 4.20 3.18 -4.25
CA LEU A 57 4.25 4.64 -4.45
C LEU A 57 5.54 5.26 -3.88
N ASN A 58 6.09 4.71 -2.80
CA ASN A 58 7.37 5.15 -2.27
C ASN A 58 8.54 4.86 -3.22
N GLN A 59 8.43 3.86 -4.11
CA GLN A 59 9.49 3.53 -5.07
C GLN A 59 9.68 4.59 -6.16
N PHE A 60 8.67 5.43 -6.42
CA PHE A 60 8.81 6.53 -7.40
C PHE A 60 9.95 7.49 -7.08
N LYS A 61 10.33 7.64 -5.82
CA LYS A 61 11.49 8.47 -5.44
C LYS A 61 12.81 7.95 -6.04
N ASN A 62 12.92 6.62 -6.19
CA ASN A 62 14.19 5.95 -6.52
C ASN A 62 14.26 5.45 -7.97
N PHE A 63 13.12 5.17 -8.59
CA PHE A 63 13.05 4.47 -9.89
C PHE A 63 12.26 5.23 -10.96
N LYS A 64 12.19 6.56 -10.84
CA LYS A 64 11.42 7.43 -11.77
C LYS A 64 11.62 7.07 -13.25
N LYS A 65 12.87 6.89 -13.66
CA LYS A 65 13.25 6.59 -15.07
C LYS A 65 12.94 5.15 -15.51
N GLN A 66 12.72 4.23 -14.56
CA GLN A 66 12.44 2.81 -14.85
C GLN A 66 10.95 2.51 -14.81
N ILE A 67 10.16 3.21 -13.98
CA ILE A 67 8.74 2.94 -13.83
C ILE A 67 8.00 3.36 -15.10
N ARG A 68 7.24 2.42 -15.71
CA ARG A 68 6.42 2.59 -16.90
C ARG A 68 4.93 2.49 -16.66
N GLY A 69 4.54 1.96 -15.51
CA GLY A 69 3.14 1.81 -15.13
C GLY A 69 2.94 1.62 -13.64
N PHE A 70 1.75 1.92 -13.18
CA PHE A 70 1.31 1.66 -11.81
C PHE A 70 -0.10 1.10 -11.82
N LEU A 71 -0.26 -0.04 -11.17
CA LEU A 71 -1.56 -0.67 -10.89
C LEU A 71 -1.78 -0.73 -9.39
N GLY A 72 -2.78 -0.04 -8.91
CA GLY A 72 -3.18 -0.06 -7.50
C GLY A 72 -4.51 -0.76 -7.29
N ILE A 73 -4.58 -1.71 -6.37
CA ILE A 73 -5.77 -2.52 -6.07
C ILE A 73 -6.16 -2.26 -4.62
N GLY A 74 -7.39 -1.79 -4.37
CA GLY A 74 -7.87 -1.47 -3.01
C GLY A 74 -6.89 -0.58 -2.22
N SER A 75 -6.21 0.32 -2.91
CA SER A 75 -5.01 1.01 -2.45
C SER A 75 -5.25 1.87 -1.22
N ALA A 76 -4.42 1.70 -0.19
CA ALA A 76 -4.57 2.32 1.12
C ALA A 76 -3.33 3.10 1.60
N PRO A 77 -2.80 4.06 0.82
CA PRO A 77 -1.70 4.87 1.34
C PRO A 77 -2.16 5.71 2.54
N GLU A 78 -1.27 5.89 3.51
CA GLU A 78 -1.51 6.67 4.72
C GLU A 78 -2.69 6.16 5.58
N PHE A 79 -3.09 4.88 5.43
CA PHE A 79 -4.22 4.30 6.18
C PHE A 79 -3.97 4.31 7.68
N LEU A 80 -2.74 4.14 8.11
CA LEU A 80 -2.36 4.14 9.53
C LEU A 80 -2.79 5.41 10.26
N GLU A 81 -2.65 6.56 9.61
CA GLU A 81 -3.12 7.83 10.15
C GLU A 81 -4.62 8.05 9.88
N ASN A 82 -5.00 7.91 8.61
CA ASN A 82 -6.30 8.40 8.15
C ASN A 82 -7.46 7.43 8.42
N LEU A 83 -7.22 6.12 8.43
CA LEU A 83 -8.25 5.10 8.63
C LEU A 83 -8.16 4.40 9.98
N MET A 84 -7.00 4.50 10.67
CA MET A 84 -6.80 3.88 11.99
C MET A 84 -6.65 4.93 13.07
N TRP A 85 -5.52 5.63 13.15
CA TRP A 85 -5.23 6.55 14.25
C TRP A 85 -6.33 7.59 14.50
N LYS A 86 -6.86 8.21 13.44
CA LYS A 86 -7.94 9.19 13.57
C LYS A 86 -9.23 8.59 14.15
N LYS A 87 -9.46 7.31 13.96
CA LYS A 87 -10.64 6.58 14.46
C LYS A 87 -10.42 5.96 15.85
N PHE A 88 -9.18 5.88 16.33
CA PHE A 88 -8.90 5.36 17.66
C PHE A 88 -9.52 6.24 18.74
N SER A 89 -10.13 5.61 19.74
CA SER A 89 -10.61 6.29 20.95
C SER A 89 -9.47 6.96 21.70
N LYS A 90 -9.80 7.87 22.58
CA LYS A 90 -8.81 8.51 23.48
C LYS A 90 -8.05 7.46 24.30
N ASN A 91 -8.74 6.42 24.78
CA ASN A 91 -8.13 5.34 25.56
C ASN A 91 -7.16 4.51 24.73
N MET A 92 -7.55 4.09 23.51
CA MET A 92 -6.65 3.37 22.61
C MET A 92 -5.39 4.18 22.27
N LYS A 93 -5.54 5.49 22.05
CA LYS A 93 -4.39 6.39 21.82
C LYS A 93 -3.46 6.48 23.02
N LYS A 94 -4.02 6.58 24.24
CA LYS A 94 -3.23 6.58 25.49
C LYS A 94 -2.51 5.24 25.65
N GLU A 95 -3.20 4.13 25.43
CA GLU A 95 -2.66 2.78 25.54
C GLU A 95 -1.48 2.54 24.60
N ILE A 96 -1.65 2.82 23.30
CA ILE A 96 -0.57 2.62 22.32
C ILE A 96 0.62 3.54 22.56
N ILE A 97 0.40 4.75 23.09
CA ILE A 97 1.48 5.67 23.44
C ILE A 97 2.23 5.14 24.67
N LYS A 98 1.52 4.64 25.70
CA LYS A 98 2.10 4.13 26.94
C LYS A 98 2.82 2.80 26.73
N ASN A 99 2.16 1.84 26.08
CA ASN A 99 2.65 0.47 25.96
C ASN A 99 3.43 0.20 24.65
N GLY A 100 3.44 1.15 23.71
CA GLY A 100 4.08 1.03 22.41
C GLY A 100 3.31 0.19 21.40
N ILE A 101 2.26 -0.53 21.82
CA ILE A 101 1.52 -1.50 21.02
C ILE A 101 0.10 -1.65 21.53
N ILE A 102 -0.83 -1.92 20.61
CA ILE A 102 -2.17 -2.43 20.90
C ILE A 102 -2.52 -3.56 19.92
N ASN A 103 -3.36 -4.49 20.35
CA ASN A 103 -3.93 -5.52 19.48
C ASN A 103 -5.31 -5.06 19.00
N LEU A 104 -5.50 -5.09 17.70
CA LEU A 104 -6.78 -4.79 17.07
C LEU A 104 -7.47 -6.07 16.64
N LYS A 105 -8.74 -6.21 17.03
CA LYS A 105 -9.59 -7.31 16.58
C LYS A 105 -10.21 -6.99 15.22
N HIS A 106 -10.17 -7.95 14.31
CA HIS A 106 -10.87 -7.90 13.04
C HIS A 106 -11.48 -9.27 12.76
N GLY A 107 -12.76 -9.44 13.09
CA GLY A 107 -13.39 -10.75 13.16
C GLY A 107 -12.71 -11.63 14.21
N GLU A 108 -12.28 -12.83 13.82
CA GLU A 108 -11.56 -13.78 14.70
C GLU A 108 -10.05 -13.50 14.78
N TYR A 109 -9.55 -12.57 13.98
CA TYR A 109 -8.11 -12.26 13.93
C TYR A 109 -7.77 -11.08 14.82
N GLU A 110 -6.66 -11.22 15.55
CA GLU A 110 -5.99 -10.10 16.22
C GLU A 110 -4.68 -9.79 15.51
N TYR A 111 -4.41 -8.51 15.33
CA TYR A 111 -3.13 -8.08 14.79
C TYR A 111 -2.57 -6.89 15.58
N PRO A 112 -1.27 -6.93 15.86
CA PRO A 112 -0.63 -5.88 16.64
C PRO A 112 -0.41 -4.62 15.80
N ILE A 113 -0.73 -3.46 16.37
CA ILE A 113 -0.37 -2.16 15.80
C ILE A 113 0.57 -1.46 16.76
N THR A 114 1.78 -1.17 16.31
CA THR A 114 2.78 -0.49 17.12
C THR A 114 2.72 1.03 16.94
N HIS A 115 3.07 1.75 18.01
CA HIS A 115 3.20 3.21 17.95
C HIS A 115 4.28 3.64 16.94
N GLN A 116 5.37 2.86 16.83
CA GLN A 116 6.43 3.13 15.86
C GLN A 116 5.93 3.01 14.42
N LEU A 117 5.04 2.04 14.11
CA LEU A 117 4.44 1.88 12.80
C LEU A 117 3.58 3.10 12.42
N ILE A 118 2.76 3.61 13.36
CA ILE A 118 1.97 4.84 13.17
C ILE A 118 2.89 6.04 12.92
N LYS A 119 3.91 6.24 13.77
CA LYS A 119 4.87 7.36 13.63
C LYS A 119 5.63 7.32 12.32
N ASP A 120 6.07 6.14 11.91
CA ASP A 120 6.76 5.94 10.64
C ASP A 120 5.83 6.20 9.44
N GLY A 121 4.57 5.76 9.51
CA GLY A 121 3.58 6.04 8.48
C GLY A 121 3.42 7.54 8.21
N ARG A 122 3.44 8.38 9.26
CA ARG A 122 3.37 9.85 9.14
C ARG A 122 4.53 10.45 8.37
N LYS A 123 5.73 9.82 8.41
CA LYS A 123 6.93 10.24 7.68
C LYS A 123 6.87 9.84 6.21
N ASN A 124 6.06 8.84 5.86
CA ASN A 124 5.96 8.25 4.54
C ASN A 124 4.78 8.75 3.70
N LYS A 125 4.36 10.00 3.88
CA LYS A 125 3.24 10.60 3.12
C LYS A 125 3.50 10.57 1.62
N VAL A 126 2.47 10.22 0.85
CA VAL A 126 2.52 10.14 -0.62
C VAL A 126 1.37 10.89 -1.30
N LEU A 127 0.23 11.07 -0.61
CA LEU A 127 -0.97 11.67 -1.20
C LEU A 127 -0.85 13.18 -1.50
N ASN A 128 0.12 13.85 -0.90
CA ASN A 128 0.44 15.26 -1.17
C ASN A 128 1.58 15.45 -2.18
N ARG A 129 2.10 14.36 -2.77
CA ARG A 129 3.15 14.43 -3.79
C ARG A 129 2.58 14.71 -5.17
N SER A 130 3.44 15.14 -6.08
CA SER A 130 3.16 15.22 -7.51
C SER A 130 4.10 14.30 -8.27
N ILE A 131 3.55 13.37 -9.05
CA ILE A 131 4.28 12.45 -9.93
C ILE A 131 4.10 12.96 -11.35
N LEU A 132 5.20 13.38 -11.98
CA LEU A 132 5.22 14.04 -13.29
C LEU A 132 5.60 13.09 -14.43
N GLU A 133 6.08 11.90 -14.11
CA GLU A 133 6.48 10.88 -15.07
C GLU A 133 5.27 10.44 -15.91
N LYS A 134 5.42 10.44 -17.24
CA LYS A 134 4.37 9.99 -18.18
C LYS A 134 4.28 8.47 -18.19
N ILE A 135 3.36 7.92 -17.43
CA ILE A 135 3.13 6.47 -17.31
C ILE A 135 1.64 6.13 -17.41
N LYS A 136 1.30 4.87 -17.59
CA LYS A 136 -0.08 4.38 -17.46
C LYS A 136 -0.39 4.13 -15.98
N VAL A 137 -1.53 4.63 -15.51
CA VAL A 137 -1.98 4.47 -14.12
C VAL A 137 -3.38 3.87 -14.10
N THR A 138 -3.51 2.71 -13.49
CA THR A 138 -4.80 2.07 -13.27
C THR A 138 -5.04 1.85 -11.79
N MET A 139 -6.20 2.26 -11.32
CA MET A 139 -6.68 1.94 -9.98
C MET A 139 -7.86 0.99 -10.13
N VAL A 140 -7.84 -0.10 -9.37
CA VAL A 140 -8.95 -1.04 -9.25
C VAL A 140 -9.47 -0.99 -7.83
N HIS A 141 -10.79 -0.90 -7.66
CA HIS A 141 -11.41 -0.75 -6.35
C HIS A 141 -12.72 -1.55 -6.27
N GLY A 142 -12.90 -2.27 -5.19
CA GLY A 142 -14.16 -2.97 -4.93
C GLY A 142 -15.28 -1.99 -4.57
N GLU A 143 -16.44 -2.15 -5.18
CA GLU A 143 -17.60 -1.28 -4.89
C GLU A 143 -18.04 -1.37 -3.43
N LYS A 144 -17.95 -2.57 -2.84
CA LYS A 144 -18.31 -2.89 -1.45
C LYS A 144 -17.10 -2.96 -0.52
N ASP A 145 -15.98 -2.34 -0.86
CA ASP A 145 -14.82 -2.25 0.02
C ASP A 145 -15.17 -1.47 1.30
N LYS A 146 -15.28 -2.19 2.42
CA LYS A 146 -15.58 -1.63 3.75
C LYS A 146 -14.33 -1.15 4.49
N SER A 147 -13.14 -1.60 4.06
CA SER A 147 -11.88 -1.29 4.71
C SER A 147 -11.30 0.04 4.23
N VAL A 148 -11.33 0.27 2.92
CA VAL A 148 -10.77 1.46 2.28
C VAL A 148 -11.82 2.15 1.41
N PRO A 149 -12.17 3.41 1.70
CA PRO A 149 -13.12 4.14 0.86
C PRO A 149 -12.61 4.33 -0.57
N LYS A 150 -13.47 4.19 -1.58
CA LYS A 150 -13.12 4.40 -3.01
C LYS A 150 -12.54 5.78 -3.32
N THR A 151 -12.75 6.75 -2.44
CA THR A 151 -12.13 8.08 -2.53
C THR A 151 -10.61 8.03 -2.48
N TYR A 152 -10.01 6.98 -1.87
CA TYR A 152 -8.55 6.79 -1.86
C TYR A 152 -7.99 6.58 -3.27
N SER A 153 -8.61 5.72 -4.08
CA SER A 153 -8.23 5.56 -5.49
C SER A 153 -8.29 6.88 -6.25
N LYS A 154 -9.33 7.69 -6.03
CA LYS A 154 -9.44 9.03 -6.63
C LYS A 154 -8.32 9.98 -6.14
N LYS A 155 -7.97 9.95 -4.85
CA LYS A 155 -6.85 10.75 -4.29
C LYS A 155 -5.52 10.35 -4.92
N ILE A 156 -5.27 9.04 -5.07
CA ILE A 156 -4.05 8.54 -5.70
C ILE A 156 -3.97 9.00 -7.16
N LEU A 157 -5.05 8.92 -7.93
CA LEU A 157 -5.05 9.41 -9.30
C LEU A 157 -4.71 10.91 -9.40
N LYS A 158 -5.03 11.72 -8.40
CA LYS A 158 -4.72 13.16 -8.38
C LYS A 158 -3.23 13.46 -8.25
N ILE A 159 -2.43 12.57 -7.62
CA ILE A 159 -0.98 12.81 -7.49
C ILE A 159 -0.24 12.62 -8.82
N PHE A 160 -0.79 11.86 -9.76
CA PHE A 160 -0.25 11.67 -11.10
C PHE A 160 -0.73 12.80 -12.02
N LYS A 161 0.11 13.77 -12.34
CA LYS A 161 -0.33 15.02 -13.02
C LYS A 161 -0.48 14.86 -14.53
N LYS A 162 0.47 14.21 -15.22
CA LYS A 162 0.58 14.15 -16.69
C LYS A 162 0.32 12.75 -17.24
N ASN A 163 -0.65 12.01 -16.71
CA ASN A 163 -0.77 10.57 -16.95
C ASN A 163 -2.11 10.16 -17.55
N LYS A 164 -2.09 9.12 -18.39
CA LYS A 164 -3.32 8.40 -18.74
C LYS A 164 -3.77 7.60 -17.52
N LYS A 165 -4.96 7.91 -17.01
CA LYS A 165 -5.51 7.42 -15.75
C LYS A 165 -6.77 6.61 -16.01
N LYS A 166 -6.90 5.46 -15.33
CA LYS A 166 -8.10 4.65 -15.35
C LYS A 166 -8.50 4.29 -13.91
N LEU A 167 -9.78 4.41 -13.60
CA LEU A 167 -10.40 3.87 -12.39
C LEU A 167 -11.38 2.79 -12.79
N VAL A 168 -11.15 1.58 -12.32
CA VAL A 168 -12.02 0.43 -12.51
C VAL A 168 -12.71 0.13 -11.19
N ILE A 169 -14.02 0.19 -11.17
CA ILE A 169 -14.83 -0.24 -10.02
C ILE A 169 -15.36 -1.64 -10.30
N ILE A 170 -15.03 -2.56 -9.41
CA ILE A 170 -15.52 -3.94 -9.48
C ILE A 170 -16.85 -4.03 -8.74
N LYS A 171 -17.93 -4.22 -9.50
CA LYS A 171 -19.28 -4.36 -8.95
C LYS A 171 -19.32 -5.48 -7.90
N ASN A 172 -19.94 -5.19 -6.76
CA ASN A 172 -19.99 -6.07 -5.59
C ASN A 172 -18.62 -6.53 -5.04
N GLY A 173 -17.49 -6.01 -5.53
CA GLY A 173 -16.16 -6.35 -5.07
C GLY A 173 -15.89 -5.88 -3.64
N ASP A 174 -15.23 -6.70 -2.86
CA ASP A 174 -14.73 -6.38 -1.53
C ASP A 174 -13.32 -5.73 -1.57
N HIS A 175 -12.66 -5.62 -0.40
CA HIS A 175 -11.32 -5.06 -0.31
C HIS A 175 -10.26 -5.92 -0.98
N SER A 176 -10.34 -7.24 -0.85
CA SER A 176 -9.29 -8.16 -1.30
C SER A 176 -9.36 -8.46 -2.80
N LEU A 177 -10.54 -8.41 -3.40
CA LEU A 177 -10.79 -8.75 -4.80
C LEU A 177 -10.18 -10.09 -5.22
N SER A 178 -10.17 -11.07 -4.30
CA SER A 178 -9.44 -12.34 -4.45
C SER A 178 -10.26 -13.49 -5.02
N THR A 179 -11.55 -13.31 -5.28
CA THR A 179 -12.36 -14.37 -5.89
C THR A 179 -12.00 -14.58 -7.36
N LYS A 180 -12.12 -15.82 -7.86
CA LYS A 180 -11.85 -16.17 -9.27
C LYS A 180 -12.56 -15.25 -10.27
N ASN A 181 -13.82 -14.88 -9.98
CA ASN A 181 -14.61 -14.01 -10.85
C ASN A 181 -14.08 -12.58 -10.92
N TRP A 182 -13.53 -12.05 -9.83
CA TRP A 182 -12.94 -10.71 -9.80
C TRP A 182 -11.54 -10.68 -10.40
N LEU A 183 -10.74 -11.73 -10.15
CA LEU A 183 -9.39 -11.85 -10.73
C LEU A 183 -9.39 -11.88 -12.25
N LYS A 184 -10.42 -12.46 -12.88
CA LYS A 184 -10.59 -12.43 -14.35
C LYS A 184 -10.85 -11.04 -14.91
N ARG A 185 -11.19 -10.04 -14.08
CA ARG A 185 -11.47 -8.66 -14.48
C ARG A 185 -10.31 -7.70 -14.20
N LEU A 186 -9.23 -8.18 -13.59
CA LEU A 186 -7.99 -7.44 -13.34
C LEU A 186 -7.03 -7.60 -14.51
#